data_11879f0e376f0e5af55e1da7339f20cf
#
_entry.id   11879f0e376f0e5af55e1da7339f20cf
#
_cell.length_a   1.000
_cell.length_b   1.000
_cell.length_c   1.000
_cell.angle_alpha   90.00
_cell.angle_beta   90.00
_cell.angle_gamma   90.00
#
_symmetry.space_group_name_H-M   'P 1'
#
loop_
_entity.id
_entity.type
_entity.pdbx_description
1 polymer ?
#
loop_
_entity_poly.entity_id
_entity_poly.type
_entity_poly.pdbx_seq_one_letter_code
_entity_poly.pdbx_strand_id
1 'polypeptide(L)'
;MPARYPERIVCLTEESTETLYRLGEERRIVGISGYTVRPARARREKPRVSAFLSAKTDRILELEPDLVIGFSDLQADIARDLAKAGLNVLIFNQRSVDEILSMILVLAALVGANEKGAALVRELEAGLAAIREQAKGFPRRPRVYFEEWDEPMISAIRWVSELVEIAGGEDVFSALSRSHAASGRIIEDGKIVIAKDPEIILGSWCGKKFRPERVAARPGWHAIAAVRNQQLFEIKSADILQPGPAALTDGVRRIQQILRDSACR
;
A
#
# COMPACT_ATOMS: atom_id res chain seq x y z
N MET A 1 31.79 10.83 18.95
CA MET A 1 31.78 11.04 17.50
C MET A 1 30.34 11.29 17.09
N PRO A 2 30.04 12.23 16.17
CA PRO A 2 28.69 12.35 15.66
C PRO A 2 28.28 11.01 15.02
N ALA A 3 27.03 10.58 15.29
CA ALA A 3 26.49 9.38 14.66
C ALA A 3 26.44 9.60 13.14
N ARG A 4 26.95 8.63 12.40
CA ARG A 4 26.97 8.68 10.93
C ARG A 4 25.74 7.94 10.40
N TYR A 5 24.69 8.69 10.17
CA TYR A 5 23.49 8.18 9.53
C TYR A 5 23.54 8.40 8.02
N PRO A 6 22.81 7.61 7.21
CA PRO A 6 22.67 7.87 5.77
C PRO A 6 22.18 9.30 5.52
N GLU A 7 22.85 10.00 4.59
CA GLU A 7 22.54 11.40 4.24
C GLU A 7 22.09 11.57 2.79
N ARG A 8 22.33 10.54 1.96
CA ARG A 8 21.99 10.55 0.53
C ARG A 8 21.19 9.28 0.19
N ILE A 9 19.88 9.35 0.39
CA ILE A 9 18.98 8.20 0.29
C ILE A 9 18.22 8.26 -1.04
N VAL A 10 18.24 7.14 -1.78
CA VAL A 10 17.34 6.91 -2.91
C VAL A 10 16.19 6.01 -2.45
N CYS A 11 14.95 6.47 -2.65
CA CYS A 11 13.73 5.71 -2.35
C CYS A 11 13.15 5.15 -3.66
N LEU A 12 13.20 3.84 -3.84
CA LEU A 12 12.67 3.16 -5.03
C LEU A 12 11.13 3.01 -5.01
N THR A 13 10.49 3.36 -3.88
CA THR A 13 9.05 3.23 -3.66
C THR A 13 8.47 4.40 -2.88
N GLU A 14 7.14 4.54 -2.91
CA GLU A 14 6.43 5.71 -2.35
C GLU A 14 6.45 5.72 -0.81
N GLU A 15 6.24 4.56 -0.16
CA GLU A 15 6.06 4.47 1.29
C GLU A 15 7.30 4.92 2.05
N SER A 16 8.49 4.60 1.56
CA SER A 16 9.75 5.07 2.15
C SER A 16 9.92 6.58 1.97
N THR A 17 9.56 7.10 0.79
CA THR A 17 9.56 8.55 0.53
C THR A 17 8.60 9.26 1.49
N GLU A 18 7.32 8.85 1.54
CA GLU A 18 6.32 9.48 2.42
C GLU A 18 6.73 9.42 3.88
N THR A 19 7.27 8.28 4.33
CA THR A 19 7.73 8.10 5.72
C THR A 19 8.84 9.10 6.06
N LEU A 20 9.87 9.23 5.22
CA LEU A 20 10.95 10.19 5.46
C LEU A 20 10.46 11.64 5.46
N TYR A 21 9.51 12.01 4.61
CA TYR A 21 8.86 13.33 4.65
C TYR A 21 8.08 13.54 5.95
N ARG A 22 7.37 12.54 6.45
CA ARG A 22 6.64 12.62 7.73
C ARG A 22 7.56 12.71 8.95
N LEU A 23 8.76 12.14 8.85
CA LEU A 23 9.80 12.26 9.86
C LEU A 23 10.54 13.61 9.80
N GLY A 24 10.32 14.43 8.76
CA GLY A 24 11.05 15.69 8.52
C GLY A 24 12.50 15.45 8.09
N GLU A 25 12.76 14.32 7.45
CA GLU A 25 14.10 13.92 6.98
C GLU A 25 14.19 13.93 5.44
N GLU A 26 13.28 14.65 4.76
CA GLU A 26 13.22 14.77 3.30
C GLU A 26 14.49 15.32 2.66
N ARG A 27 15.29 16.11 3.39
CA ARG A 27 16.57 16.62 2.91
C ARG A 27 17.55 15.52 2.53
N ARG A 28 17.46 14.35 3.18
CA ARG A 28 18.29 13.18 2.90
C ARG A 28 17.92 12.48 1.60
N ILE A 29 16.71 12.70 1.08
CA ILE A 29 16.26 12.06 -0.16
C ILE A 29 16.91 12.73 -1.35
N VAL A 30 17.71 12.00 -2.12
CA VAL A 30 18.35 12.45 -3.35
C VAL A 30 17.70 11.92 -4.63
N GLY A 31 16.85 10.88 -4.53
CA GLY A 31 16.12 10.32 -5.67
C GLY A 31 14.88 9.56 -5.22
N ILE A 32 13.86 9.54 -6.07
CA ILE A 32 12.56 8.90 -5.79
C ILE A 32 12.07 8.05 -6.96
N SER A 33 11.08 7.17 -6.69
CA SER A 33 10.33 6.47 -7.72
C SER A 33 9.52 7.44 -8.59
N GLY A 34 9.41 7.12 -9.88
CA GLY A 34 8.52 7.83 -10.80
C GLY A 34 7.03 7.74 -10.45
N TYR A 35 6.65 6.74 -9.66
CA TYR A 35 5.28 6.57 -9.16
C TYR A 35 4.99 7.36 -7.88
N THR A 36 5.99 7.92 -7.22
CA THR A 36 5.80 8.74 -6.02
C THR A 36 4.84 9.90 -6.29
N VAL A 37 3.71 9.92 -5.59
CA VAL A 37 2.73 11.02 -5.62
C VAL A 37 2.52 11.62 -4.23
N ARG A 38 3.03 10.98 -3.19
CA ARG A 38 2.89 11.41 -1.80
C ARG A 38 4.27 11.61 -1.13
N PRO A 39 4.46 12.76 -0.46
CA PRO A 39 3.63 13.96 -0.57
C PRO A 39 3.77 14.60 -1.96
N ALA A 40 2.75 15.35 -2.40
CA ALA A 40 2.74 15.92 -3.76
C ALA A 40 3.98 16.78 -4.10
N ARG A 41 4.59 17.44 -3.09
CA ARG A 41 5.79 18.23 -3.25
C ARG A 41 7.03 17.40 -3.64
N ALA A 42 7.10 16.11 -3.24
CA ALA A 42 8.25 15.26 -3.52
C ALA A 42 8.57 15.18 -5.02
N ARG A 43 7.54 15.12 -5.88
CA ARG A 43 7.73 15.07 -7.34
C ARG A 43 8.36 16.31 -7.95
N ARG A 44 8.24 17.45 -7.28
CA ARG A 44 8.85 18.73 -7.72
C ARG A 44 10.24 18.92 -7.15
N GLU A 45 10.49 18.37 -5.97
CA GLU A 45 11.72 18.58 -5.20
C GLU A 45 12.80 17.55 -5.53
N LYS A 46 12.41 16.34 -5.99
CA LYS A 46 13.32 15.20 -6.12
C LYS A 46 13.34 14.62 -7.52
N PRO A 47 14.52 14.24 -8.05
CA PRO A 47 14.64 13.55 -9.33
C PRO A 47 14.03 12.14 -9.27
N ARG A 48 13.41 11.73 -10.39
CA ARG A 48 12.82 10.41 -10.55
C ARG A 48 13.81 9.48 -11.22
N VAL A 49 14.18 8.39 -10.53
CA VAL A 49 15.27 7.49 -10.95
C VAL A 49 14.84 6.06 -11.22
N SER A 50 13.61 5.69 -10.85
CA SER A 50 13.08 4.34 -11.04
C SER A 50 11.61 4.34 -11.40
N ALA A 51 11.14 3.22 -11.97
CA ALA A 51 9.78 2.73 -11.89
C ALA A 51 9.76 1.55 -10.90
N PHE A 52 8.60 0.93 -10.66
CA PHE A 52 8.52 -0.12 -9.64
C PHE A 52 9.36 -1.37 -10.00
N LEU A 53 9.30 -1.81 -11.27
CA LEU A 53 10.01 -3.00 -11.77
C LEU A 53 11.30 -2.67 -12.54
N SER A 54 11.73 -1.42 -12.60
CA SER A 54 12.94 -1.01 -13.30
C SER A 54 13.58 0.21 -12.65
N ALA A 55 14.90 0.25 -12.66
CA ALA A 55 15.68 1.36 -12.15
C ALA A 55 16.71 1.81 -13.20
N LYS A 56 16.97 3.11 -13.24
CA LYS A 56 18.03 3.69 -14.06
C LYS A 56 19.32 3.70 -13.23
N THR A 57 20.02 2.58 -13.21
CA THR A 57 21.21 2.37 -12.36
C THR A 57 22.22 3.51 -12.51
N ASP A 58 22.55 3.93 -13.74
CA ASP A 58 23.51 5.02 -13.97
C ASP A 58 23.04 6.33 -13.31
N ARG A 59 21.75 6.65 -13.41
CA ARG A 59 21.19 7.83 -12.76
C ARG A 59 21.17 7.76 -11.23
N ILE A 60 21.02 6.54 -10.68
CA ILE A 60 21.13 6.33 -9.24
C ILE A 60 22.58 6.55 -8.82
N LEU A 61 23.56 6.02 -9.56
CA LEU A 61 24.98 6.19 -9.28
C LEU A 61 25.42 7.67 -9.38
N GLU A 62 24.92 8.43 -10.36
CA GLU A 62 25.18 9.87 -10.48
C GLU A 62 24.74 10.69 -9.26
N LEU A 63 23.77 10.17 -8.50
CA LEU A 63 23.30 10.79 -7.27
C LEU A 63 24.19 10.47 -6.05
N GLU A 64 25.20 9.63 -6.19
CA GLU A 64 26.11 9.19 -5.13
C GLU A 64 25.38 8.87 -3.82
N PRO A 65 24.37 7.95 -3.83
CA PRO A 65 23.65 7.62 -2.62
C PRO A 65 24.51 6.77 -1.68
N ASP A 66 24.36 6.99 -0.39
CA ASP A 66 24.93 6.14 0.65
C ASP A 66 24.00 5.01 1.08
N LEU A 67 22.69 5.12 0.72
CA LEU A 67 21.68 4.10 0.94
C LEU A 67 20.62 4.13 -0.17
N VAL A 68 20.23 2.96 -0.66
CA VAL A 68 19.06 2.76 -1.52
C VAL A 68 18.04 1.93 -0.78
N ILE A 69 16.77 2.38 -0.77
CA ILE A 69 15.65 1.70 -0.09
C ILE A 69 14.64 1.26 -1.13
N GLY A 70 14.28 -0.01 -1.09
CA GLY A 70 13.27 -0.60 -1.95
C GLY A 70 12.26 -1.45 -1.16
N PHE A 71 11.34 -2.06 -1.90
CA PHE A 71 10.26 -2.87 -1.35
C PHE A 71 10.02 -4.12 -2.19
N SER A 72 9.84 -5.24 -1.51
CA SER A 72 9.45 -6.55 -1.99
C SER A 72 10.47 -7.30 -2.85
N ASP A 73 10.23 -8.59 -2.95
CA ASP A 73 10.93 -9.55 -3.81
C ASP A 73 10.92 -9.15 -5.29
N LEU A 74 9.92 -8.39 -5.74
CA LEU A 74 9.83 -7.88 -7.10
C LEU A 74 10.97 -6.91 -7.47
N GLN A 75 11.66 -6.33 -6.47
CA GLN A 75 12.84 -5.48 -6.68
C GLN A 75 14.16 -6.21 -6.39
N ALA A 76 14.16 -7.54 -6.22
CA ALA A 76 15.36 -8.31 -5.91
C ALA A 76 16.46 -8.18 -6.97
N ASP A 77 16.10 -8.19 -8.25
CA ASP A 77 17.07 -8.01 -9.34
C ASP A 77 17.67 -6.60 -9.34
N ILE A 78 16.85 -5.58 -9.10
CA ILE A 78 17.33 -4.19 -8.97
C ILE A 78 18.29 -4.09 -7.78
N ALA A 79 17.94 -4.68 -6.64
CA ALA A 79 18.79 -4.69 -5.44
C ALA A 79 20.14 -5.38 -5.70
N ARG A 80 20.12 -6.54 -6.38
CA ARG A 80 21.34 -7.25 -6.78
C ARG A 80 22.25 -6.39 -7.64
N ASP A 81 21.69 -5.71 -8.65
CA ASP A 81 22.48 -4.94 -9.60
C ASP A 81 23.07 -3.67 -8.95
N LEU A 82 22.31 -3.01 -8.07
CA LEU A 82 22.80 -1.89 -7.27
C LEU A 82 23.87 -2.31 -6.26
N ALA A 83 23.71 -3.47 -5.61
CA ALA A 83 24.74 -4.02 -4.71
C ALA A 83 26.03 -4.37 -5.45
N LYS A 84 25.95 -4.94 -6.66
CA LYS A 84 27.12 -5.18 -7.53
C LYS A 84 27.82 -3.89 -7.95
N ALA A 85 27.08 -2.78 -8.05
CA ALA A 85 27.62 -1.45 -8.31
C ALA A 85 28.23 -0.78 -7.06
N GLY A 86 28.27 -1.48 -5.92
CA GLY A 86 28.89 -1.01 -4.68
C GLY A 86 28.00 -0.20 -3.75
N LEU A 87 26.69 -0.14 -4.01
CA LEU A 87 25.74 0.61 -3.17
C LEU A 87 25.22 -0.23 -2.00
N ASN A 88 24.95 0.41 -0.87
CA ASN A 88 24.17 -0.19 0.21
C ASN A 88 22.69 -0.21 -0.17
N VAL A 89 22.06 -1.38 -0.08
CA VAL A 89 20.66 -1.57 -0.45
C VAL A 89 19.91 -2.22 0.70
N LEU A 90 18.77 -1.63 1.06
CA LEU A 90 17.82 -2.20 2.01
C LEU A 90 16.50 -2.46 1.30
N ILE A 91 16.06 -3.72 1.29
CA ILE A 91 14.74 -4.10 0.79
C ILE A 91 13.83 -4.41 1.97
N PHE A 92 12.80 -3.62 2.13
CA PHE A 92 11.69 -3.91 3.03
C PHE A 92 10.72 -4.90 2.38
N ASN A 93 9.99 -5.66 3.21
CA ASN A 93 9.06 -6.67 2.70
C ASN A 93 7.80 -6.81 3.58
N GLN A 94 7.34 -5.70 4.12
CA GLN A 94 6.16 -5.64 4.99
C GLN A 94 4.89 -6.06 4.24
N ARG A 95 4.07 -6.90 4.88
CA ARG A 95 2.82 -7.41 4.31
C ARG A 95 1.61 -7.20 5.22
N SER A 96 1.80 -6.79 6.47
CA SER A 96 0.75 -6.53 7.45
C SER A 96 0.79 -5.11 7.98
N VAL A 97 -0.27 -4.69 8.66
CA VAL A 97 -0.32 -3.39 9.35
C VAL A 97 0.81 -3.26 10.37
N ASP A 98 1.04 -4.29 11.18
CA ASP A 98 2.11 -4.29 12.18
C ASP A 98 3.50 -4.20 11.54
N GLU A 99 3.71 -4.87 10.41
CA GLU A 99 4.98 -4.79 9.68
C GLU A 99 5.18 -3.41 9.04
N ILE A 100 4.12 -2.71 8.62
CA ILE A 100 4.21 -1.31 8.16
C ILE A 100 4.66 -0.42 9.32
N LEU A 101 4.08 -0.56 10.51
CA LEU A 101 4.49 0.21 11.69
C LEU A 101 5.94 -0.09 12.07
N SER A 102 6.35 -1.35 12.00
CA SER A 102 7.74 -1.78 12.23
C SER A 102 8.71 -1.18 11.20
N MET A 103 8.34 -1.15 9.90
CA MET A 103 9.14 -0.51 8.84
C MET A 103 9.37 0.98 9.15
N ILE A 104 8.35 1.70 9.62
CA ILE A 104 8.48 3.12 10.00
C ILE A 104 9.50 3.30 11.12
N LEU A 105 9.48 2.44 12.14
CA LEU A 105 10.45 2.49 13.25
C LEU A 105 11.88 2.19 12.78
N VAL A 106 12.05 1.16 11.94
CA VAL A 106 13.37 0.81 11.37
C VAL A 106 13.90 1.95 10.52
N LEU A 107 13.06 2.54 9.66
CA LEU A 107 13.47 3.66 8.81
C LEU A 107 13.83 4.89 9.64
N ALA A 108 13.06 5.19 10.69
CA ALA A 108 13.37 6.26 11.63
C ALA A 108 14.72 6.05 12.33
N ALA A 109 15.01 4.81 12.76
CA ALA A 109 16.29 4.46 13.38
C ALA A 109 17.46 4.63 12.42
N LEU A 110 17.30 4.24 11.15
CA LEU A 110 18.34 4.39 10.12
C LEU A 110 18.75 5.85 9.86
N VAL A 111 17.86 6.80 10.14
CA VAL A 111 18.15 8.24 9.95
C VAL A 111 18.35 8.99 11.28
N GLY A 112 18.37 8.29 12.41
CA GLY A 112 18.55 8.89 13.73
C GLY A 112 17.32 9.65 14.26
N ALA A 113 16.12 9.35 13.74
CA ALA A 113 14.87 10.03 14.07
C ALA A 113 13.94 9.17 14.96
N ASN A 114 14.50 8.38 15.90
CA ASN A 114 13.77 7.38 16.70
C ASN A 114 12.54 7.96 17.40
N GLU A 115 12.66 9.12 18.07
CA GLU A 115 11.56 9.74 18.78
C GLU A 115 10.42 10.16 17.84
N LYS A 116 10.77 10.73 16.67
CA LYS A 116 9.81 11.10 15.64
C LYS A 116 9.12 9.86 15.06
N GLY A 117 9.87 8.77 14.84
CA GLY A 117 9.33 7.48 14.40
C GLY A 117 8.33 6.91 15.39
N ALA A 118 8.69 6.87 16.67
CA ALA A 118 7.80 6.42 17.73
C ALA A 118 6.54 7.30 17.87
N ALA A 119 6.68 8.62 17.70
CA ALA A 119 5.53 9.54 17.72
C ALA A 119 4.61 9.29 16.51
N LEU A 120 5.18 9.10 15.31
CA LEU A 120 4.42 8.79 14.11
C LEU A 120 3.66 7.46 14.23
N VAL A 121 4.30 6.42 14.76
CA VAL A 121 3.64 5.13 14.97
C VAL A 121 2.47 5.26 15.96
N ARG A 122 2.66 5.92 17.09
CA ARG A 122 1.56 6.18 18.05
C ARG A 122 0.39 6.94 17.42
N GLU A 123 0.67 7.94 16.58
CA GLU A 123 -0.36 8.68 15.83
C GLU A 123 -1.17 7.75 14.91
N LEU A 124 -0.47 6.88 14.15
CA LEU A 124 -1.10 5.95 13.23
C LEU A 124 -1.93 4.89 13.98
N GLU A 125 -1.39 4.31 15.05
CA GLU A 125 -2.10 3.36 15.91
C GLU A 125 -3.36 3.98 16.52
N ALA A 126 -3.27 5.20 17.05
CA ALA A 126 -4.42 5.92 17.58
C ALA A 126 -5.49 6.18 16.49
N GLY A 127 -5.07 6.51 15.26
CA GLY A 127 -5.95 6.67 14.13
C GLY A 127 -6.69 5.37 13.77
N LEU A 128 -5.98 4.26 13.70
CA LEU A 128 -6.57 2.93 13.44
C LEU A 128 -7.51 2.49 14.58
N ALA A 129 -7.15 2.74 15.83
CA ALA A 129 -7.99 2.45 16.98
C ALA A 129 -9.30 3.24 16.96
N ALA A 130 -9.26 4.53 16.60
CA ALA A 130 -10.44 5.37 16.45
C ALA A 130 -11.37 4.86 15.32
N ILE A 131 -10.80 4.45 14.18
CA ILE A 131 -11.55 3.84 13.08
C ILE A 131 -12.25 2.55 13.53
N ARG A 132 -11.52 1.67 14.23
CA ARG A 132 -12.07 0.41 14.75
C ARG A 132 -13.20 0.65 15.76
N GLU A 133 -13.06 1.66 16.62
CA GLU A 133 -14.11 2.01 17.57
C GLU A 133 -15.37 2.53 16.88
N GLN A 134 -15.22 3.42 15.89
CA GLN A 134 -16.35 3.91 15.08
C GLN A 134 -17.06 2.77 14.33
N ALA A 135 -16.30 1.79 13.85
CA ALA A 135 -16.85 0.64 13.12
C ALA A 135 -17.75 -0.27 13.99
N LYS A 136 -17.56 -0.28 15.30
CA LYS A 136 -18.44 -1.01 16.25
C LYS A 136 -19.89 -0.47 16.26
N GLY A 137 -20.07 0.79 15.85
CA GLY A 137 -21.40 1.39 15.71
C GLY A 137 -22.13 1.01 14.41
N PHE A 138 -21.52 0.24 13.52
CA PHE A 138 -22.21 -0.20 12.30
C PHE A 138 -23.23 -1.28 12.63
N PRO A 139 -24.44 -1.23 12.04
CA PRO A 139 -25.51 -2.20 12.31
C PRO A 139 -25.13 -3.62 11.85
N ARG A 140 -24.21 -3.74 10.90
CA ARG A 140 -23.69 -4.99 10.36
C ARG A 140 -22.30 -4.79 9.75
N ARG A 141 -21.60 -5.87 9.47
CA ARG A 141 -20.32 -5.86 8.76
C ARG A 141 -20.56 -6.23 7.29
N PRO A 142 -20.47 -5.27 6.35
CA PRO A 142 -20.62 -5.58 4.93
C PRO A 142 -19.55 -6.54 4.42
N ARG A 143 -19.94 -7.49 3.57
CA ARG A 143 -19.02 -8.40 2.89
C ARG A 143 -18.35 -7.68 1.72
N VAL A 144 -17.02 -7.67 1.73
CA VAL A 144 -16.19 -6.91 0.79
C VAL A 144 -15.35 -7.86 -0.05
N TYR A 145 -15.36 -7.66 -1.34
CA TYR A 145 -14.33 -8.15 -2.24
C TYR A 145 -13.40 -6.99 -2.60
N PHE A 146 -12.13 -7.08 -2.26
CA PHE A 146 -11.12 -6.15 -2.73
C PHE A 146 -10.36 -6.78 -3.90
N GLU A 147 -10.32 -6.06 -5.04
CA GLU A 147 -9.62 -6.47 -6.25
C GLU A 147 -8.38 -5.61 -6.46
N GLU A 148 -7.19 -6.20 -6.25
CA GLU A 148 -5.88 -5.55 -6.42
C GLU A 148 -5.49 -5.48 -7.90
N TRP A 149 -5.94 -6.45 -8.70
CA TRP A 149 -5.68 -6.54 -10.11
C TRP A 149 -6.79 -7.33 -10.82
N ASP A 150 -7.04 -7.04 -12.10
CA ASP A 150 -8.18 -7.59 -12.84
C ASP A 150 -7.88 -8.82 -13.71
N GLU A 151 -6.67 -8.95 -14.27
CA GLU A 151 -6.27 -10.05 -15.17
C GLU A 151 -4.80 -10.45 -14.92
N PRO A 152 -4.57 -11.57 -14.19
CA PRO A 152 -5.58 -12.37 -13.48
C PRO A 152 -6.22 -11.60 -12.33
N MET A 153 -7.42 -12.00 -11.89
CA MET A 153 -8.05 -11.42 -10.71
C MET A 153 -7.22 -11.73 -9.47
N ILE A 154 -6.74 -10.69 -8.78
CA ILE A 154 -5.93 -10.83 -7.55
C ILE A 154 -6.71 -10.19 -6.41
N SER A 155 -6.93 -10.95 -5.33
CA SER A 155 -7.57 -10.46 -4.11
C SER A 155 -6.61 -9.61 -3.26
N ALA A 156 -7.14 -9.01 -2.19
CA ALA A 156 -6.40 -8.13 -1.28
C ALA A 156 -5.08 -8.73 -0.79
N ILE A 157 -4.03 -7.93 -0.80
CA ILE A 157 -2.83 -8.18 -0.02
C ILE A 157 -3.13 -8.02 1.48
N ARG A 158 -2.34 -8.63 2.35
CA ARG A 158 -2.67 -8.80 3.76
C ARG A 158 -2.98 -7.49 4.49
N TRP A 159 -2.16 -6.44 4.37
CA TRP A 159 -2.47 -5.18 5.04
C TRP A 159 -3.80 -4.57 4.56
N VAL A 160 -4.18 -4.74 3.29
CA VAL A 160 -5.46 -4.24 2.77
C VAL A 160 -6.62 -5.02 3.36
N SER A 161 -6.51 -6.35 3.42
CA SER A 161 -7.49 -7.22 4.08
C SER A 161 -7.67 -6.84 5.56
N GLU A 162 -6.55 -6.62 6.29
CA GLU A 162 -6.57 -6.16 7.68
C GLU A 162 -7.23 -4.77 7.82
N LEU A 163 -7.00 -3.85 6.86
CA LEU A 163 -7.62 -2.52 6.87
C LEU A 163 -9.12 -2.57 6.56
N VAL A 164 -9.59 -3.51 5.72
CA VAL A 164 -11.02 -3.76 5.52
C VAL A 164 -11.66 -4.19 6.84
N GLU A 165 -11.02 -5.11 7.57
CA GLU A 165 -11.50 -5.59 8.88
C GLU A 165 -11.51 -4.46 9.93
N ILE A 166 -10.43 -3.66 10.00
CA ILE A 166 -10.32 -2.50 10.90
C ILE A 166 -11.42 -1.48 10.60
N ALA A 167 -11.72 -1.27 9.33
CA ALA A 167 -12.75 -0.34 8.87
C ALA A 167 -14.19 -0.82 9.10
N GLY A 168 -14.39 -2.07 9.55
CA GLY A 168 -15.68 -2.64 9.91
C GLY A 168 -16.33 -3.51 8.83
N GLY A 169 -15.60 -3.88 7.77
CA GLY A 169 -16.03 -4.84 6.75
C GLY A 169 -15.63 -6.28 7.09
N GLU A 170 -16.00 -7.19 6.22
CA GLU A 170 -15.55 -8.58 6.17
C GLU A 170 -14.93 -8.84 4.79
N ASP A 171 -13.61 -9.06 4.74
CA ASP A 171 -12.97 -9.46 3.47
C ASP A 171 -13.30 -10.91 3.16
N VAL A 172 -14.08 -11.14 2.11
CA VAL A 172 -14.56 -12.47 1.71
C VAL A 172 -13.44 -13.41 1.22
N PHE A 173 -12.24 -12.84 0.98
CA PHE A 173 -11.03 -13.58 0.58
C PHE A 173 -9.88 -13.43 1.60
N SER A 174 -10.16 -13.10 2.85
CA SER A 174 -9.16 -12.91 3.91
C SER A 174 -8.20 -14.10 4.06
N ALA A 175 -8.64 -15.33 3.77
CA ALA A 175 -7.78 -16.50 3.79
C ALA A 175 -6.66 -16.44 2.72
N LEU A 176 -6.93 -15.90 1.53
CA LEU A 176 -5.94 -15.75 0.46
C LEU A 176 -4.92 -14.67 0.79
N SER A 177 -5.31 -13.64 1.54
CA SER A 177 -4.44 -12.51 1.90
C SER A 177 -3.19 -12.91 2.70
N ARG A 178 -3.19 -14.11 3.30
CA ARG A 178 -2.05 -14.68 4.04
C ARG A 178 -0.88 -15.07 3.14
N SER A 179 -1.12 -15.22 1.83
CA SER A 179 -0.05 -15.50 0.87
C SER A 179 0.79 -14.25 0.63
N HIS A 180 2.12 -14.36 0.77
CA HIS A 180 3.06 -13.28 0.48
C HIS A 180 3.08 -12.93 -1.02
N ALA A 181 3.05 -13.96 -1.87
CA ALA A 181 3.10 -13.80 -3.32
C ALA A 181 1.72 -13.49 -3.90
N ALA A 182 1.69 -12.63 -4.93
CA ALA A 182 0.47 -12.34 -5.67
C ALA A 182 -0.15 -13.61 -6.30
N SER A 183 0.69 -14.57 -6.72
CA SER A 183 0.25 -15.85 -7.29
C SER A 183 -0.65 -16.66 -6.36
N GLY A 184 -0.42 -16.62 -5.05
CA GLY A 184 -1.26 -17.30 -4.05
C GLY A 184 -2.56 -16.55 -3.71
N ARG A 185 -2.79 -15.38 -4.32
CA ARG A 185 -3.98 -14.55 -4.14
C ARG A 185 -4.82 -14.45 -5.41
N ILE A 186 -4.43 -15.19 -6.46
CA ILE A 186 -5.17 -15.26 -7.71
C ILE A 186 -6.50 -15.99 -7.49
N ILE A 187 -7.56 -15.42 -8.02
CA ILE A 187 -8.89 -16.04 -8.12
C ILE A 187 -9.04 -16.54 -9.55
N GLU A 188 -8.91 -17.83 -9.73
CA GLU A 188 -8.87 -18.46 -11.05
C GLU A 188 -10.22 -18.45 -11.80
N ASP A 189 -11.34 -18.50 -11.06
CA ASP A 189 -12.69 -18.49 -11.64
C ASP A 189 -13.56 -17.43 -10.96
N GLY A 190 -14.13 -16.52 -11.77
CA GLY A 190 -15.08 -15.50 -11.33
C GLY A 190 -16.33 -16.07 -10.63
N LYS A 191 -16.67 -17.34 -10.84
CA LYS A 191 -17.75 -18.02 -10.13
C LYS A 191 -17.50 -18.11 -8.62
N ILE A 192 -16.23 -18.13 -8.20
CA ILE A 192 -15.86 -18.14 -6.77
C ILE A 192 -16.31 -16.82 -6.14
N VAL A 193 -16.13 -15.68 -6.84
CA VAL A 193 -16.60 -14.37 -6.37
C VAL A 193 -18.14 -14.32 -6.33
N ILE A 194 -18.79 -14.88 -7.35
CA ILE A 194 -20.27 -14.99 -7.38
C ILE A 194 -20.77 -15.79 -6.17
N ALA A 195 -20.16 -16.92 -5.86
CA ALA A 195 -20.54 -17.76 -4.72
C ALA A 195 -20.33 -17.08 -3.36
N LYS A 196 -19.35 -16.18 -3.27
CA LYS A 196 -19.12 -15.33 -2.08
C LYS A 196 -20.12 -14.19 -1.97
N ASP A 197 -20.79 -13.80 -3.05
CA ASP A 197 -21.79 -12.74 -3.15
C ASP A 197 -21.43 -11.48 -2.31
N PRO A 198 -20.31 -10.79 -2.61
CA PRO A 198 -19.93 -9.59 -1.86
C PRO A 198 -20.96 -8.49 -2.03
N GLU A 199 -21.13 -7.70 -0.97
CA GLU A 199 -22.04 -6.54 -0.96
C GLU A 199 -21.37 -5.28 -1.50
N ILE A 200 -20.02 -5.25 -1.43
CA ILE A 200 -19.19 -4.15 -1.91
C ILE A 200 -18.01 -4.75 -2.67
N ILE A 201 -17.69 -4.14 -3.81
CA ILE A 201 -16.44 -4.40 -4.54
C ILE A 201 -15.57 -3.14 -4.47
N LEU A 202 -14.39 -3.26 -3.88
CA LEU A 202 -13.36 -2.24 -3.86
C LEU A 202 -12.29 -2.63 -4.87
N GLY A 203 -11.97 -1.74 -5.80
CA GLY A 203 -10.92 -1.98 -6.78
C GLY A 203 -9.79 -0.98 -6.64
N SER A 204 -8.55 -1.48 -6.72
CA SER A 204 -7.36 -0.65 -6.76
C SER A 204 -6.33 -1.32 -7.67
N TRP A 205 -6.39 -0.99 -8.96
CA TRP A 205 -5.48 -1.58 -9.93
C TRP A 205 -4.19 -0.75 -10.04
N CYS A 206 -3.07 -1.37 -9.73
CA CYS A 206 -1.78 -0.68 -9.73
C CYS A 206 -1.42 -0.18 -11.14
N GLY A 207 -1.22 1.14 -11.27
CA GLY A 207 -0.83 1.76 -12.55
C GLY A 207 -1.95 1.95 -13.58
N LYS A 208 -3.18 1.50 -13.32
CA LYS A 208 -4.34 1.73 -14.19
C LYS A 208 -5.60 2.08 -13.40
N LYS A 209 -6.53 2.77 -14.06
CA LYS A 209 -7.80 3.16 -13.46
C LYS A 209 -8.71 1.96 -13.30
N PHE A 210 -9.33 1.81 -12.12
CA PHE A 210 -10.41 0.86 -11.91
C PHE A 210 -11.63 1.20 -12.78
N ARG A 211 -12.25 0.18 -13.35
CA ARG A 211 -13.36 0.31 -14.30
C ARG A 211 -14.56 -0.49 -13.80
N PRO A 212 -15.44 0.12 -12.98
CA PRO A 212 -16.63 -0.56 -12.43
C PRO A 212 -17.48 -1.22 -13.52
N GLU A 213 -17.62 -0.57 -14.67
CA GLU A 213 -18.39 -1.07 -15.80
C GLU A 213 -17.81 -2.36 -16.40
N ARG A 214 -16.47 -2.50 -16.43
CA ARG A 214 -15.81 -3.74 -16.88
C ARG A 214 -16.00 -4.88 -15.89
N VAL A 215 -15.94 -4.57 -14.61
CA VAL A 215 -16.15 -5.54 -13.53
C VAL A 215 -17.59 -6.03 -13.53
N ALA A 216 -18.57 -5.11 -13.64
CA ALA A 216 -19.99 -5.44 -13.71
C ALA A 216 -20.38 -6.26 -14.95
N ALA A 217 -19.68 -6.07 -16.08
CA ALA A 217 -19.93 -6.78 -17.33
C ALA A 217 -19.34 -8.20 -17.37
N ARG A 218 -18.62 -8.67 -16.35
CA ARG A 218 -18.07 -10.03 -16.31
C ARG A 218 -19.20 -11.08 -16.33
N PRO A 219 -19.00 -12.24 -16.97
CA PRO A 219 -20.02 -13.27 -17.09
C PRO A 219 -20.60 -13.70 -15.73
N GLY A 220 -21.91 -13.57 -15.56
CA GLY A 220 -22.64 -13.96 -14.35
C GLY A 220 -22.57 -12.97 -13.17
N TRP A 221 -21.73 -11.93 -13.23
CA TRP A 221 -21.54 -11.01 -12.11
C TRP A 221 -22.73 -10.10 -11.83
N HIS A 222 -23.69 -9.99 -12.76
CA HIS A 222 -24.98 -9.33 -12.50
C HIS A 222 -25.75 -9.98 -11.33
N ALA A 223 -25.44 -11.21 -10.95
CA ALA A 223 -26.00 -11.90 -9.79
C ALA A 223 -25.42 -11.46 -8.46
N ILE A 224 -24.24 -10.78 -8.44
CA ILE A 224 -23.57 -10.31 -7.22
C ILE A 224 -24.29 -9.10 -6.64
N ALA A 225 -24.53 -9.10 -5.32
CA ALA A 225 -25.19 -8.00 -4.61
C ALA A 225 -24.54 -6.63 -4.87
N ALA A 226 -23.21 -6.56 -4.84
CA ALA A 226 -22.46 -5.33 -5.15
C ALA A 226 -22.78 -4.79 -6.54
N VAL A 227 -22.90 -5.66 -7.55
CA VAL A 227 -23.19 -5.26 -8.93
C VAL A 227 -24.64 -4.78 -9.06
N ARG A 228 -25.59 -5.55 -8.52
CA ARG A 228 -27.02 -5.17 -8.53
C ARG A 228 -27.28 -3.82 -7.87
N ASN A 229 -26.56 -3.55 -6.78
CA ASN A 229 -26.74 -2.36 -5.95
C ASN A 229 -25.74 -1.24 -6.31
N GLN A 230 -24.95 -1.38 -7.40
CA GLN A 230 -23.97 -0.40 -7.86
C GLN A 230 -22.94 -0.01 -6.77
N GLN A 231 -22.52 -0.99 -5.94
CA GLN A 231 -21.55 -0.81 -4.86
C GLN A 231 -20.14 -1.22 -5.32
N LEU A 232 -19.65 -0.60 -6.40
CA LEU A 232 -18.31 -0.80 -6.94
C LEU A 232 -17.54 0.52 -6.85
N PHE A 233 -16.45 0.56 -6.10
CA PHE A 233 -15.71 1.78 -5.80
C PHE A 233 -14.22 1.63 -6.09
N GLU A 234 -13.61 2.70 -6.61
CA GLU A 234 -12.16 2.81 -6.73
C GLU A 234 -11.56 3.37 -5.44
N ILE A 235 -10.46 2.74 -4.99
CA ILE A 235 -9.51 3.36 -4.06
C ILE A 235 -8.19 3.51 -4.82
N LYS A 236 -7.62 4.70 -4.83
CA LYS A 236 -6.37 4.97 -5.55
C LYS A 236 -5.23 4.13 -4.98
N SER A 237 -4.43 3.53 -5.85
CA SER A 237 -3.31 2.68 -5.44
C SER A 237 -2.28 3.41 -4.55
N ALA A 238 -2.05 4.69 -4.77
CA ALA A 238 -1.19 5.51 -3.93
C ALA A 238 -1.71 5.69 -2.49
N ASP A 239 -3.02 5.47 -2.26
CA ASP A 239 -3.62 5.62 -0.93
C ASP A 239 -3.74 4.28 -0.19
N ILE A 240 -3.69 3.12 -0.90
CA ILE A 240 -3.98 1.83 -0.27
C ILE A 240 -2.97 0.71 -0.60
N LEU A 241 -2.36 0.71 -1.79
CA LEU A 241 -1.44 -0.34 -2.21
C LEU A 241 0.03 -0.03 -1.89
N GLN A 242 0.32 1.13 -1.32
CA GLN A 242 1.64 1.45 -0.80
C GLN A 242 1.67 1.11 0.70
N PRO A 243 2.49 0.12 1.14
CA PRO A 243 2.50 -0.33 2.54
C PRO A 243 3.24 0.65 3.44
N GLY A 244 2.61 1.78 3.70
CA GLY A 244 3.14 2.91 4.43
C GLY A 244 2.05 3.79 5.06
N PRO A 245 2.40 5.02 5.46
CA PRO A 245 1.49 5.91 6.18
C PRO A 245 0.17 6.18 5.46
N ALA A 246 0.18 6.31 4.11
CA ALA A 246 -1.03 6.57 3.32
C ALA A 246 -2.10 5.50 3.52
N ALA A 247 -1.72 4.21 3.50
CA ALA A 247 -2.66 3.10 3.69
C ALA A 247 -3.31 3.14 5.07
N LEU A 248 -2.53 3.50 6.10
CA LEU A 248 -2.96 3.57 7.50
C LEU A 248 -3.74 4.85 7.84
N THR A 249 -3.86 5.80 6.90
CA THR A 249 -4.56 7.07 7.09
C THR A 249 -5.68 7.24 6.07
N ASP A 250 -5.37 7.77 4.89
CA ASP A 250 -6.36 8.10 3.87
C ASP A 250 -7.01 6.85 3.27
N GLY A 251 -6.22 5.80 3.06
CA GLY A 251 -6.69 4.52 2.51
C GLY A 251 -7.77 3.88 3.40
N VAL A 252 -7.46 3.66 4.68
CA VAL A 252 -8.40 3.04 5.62
C VAL A 252 -9.64 3.91 5.89
N ARG A 253 -9.47 5.24 5.95
CA ARG A 253 -10.60 6.18 6.11
C ARG A 253 -11.56 6.11 4.91
N ARG A 254 -10.99 5.99 3.70
CA ARG A 254 -11.81 5.84 2.49
C ARG A 254 -12.59 4.54 2.49
N ILE A 255 -11.96 3.43 2.90
CA ILE A 255 -12.67 2.16 3.10
C ILE A 255 -13.81 2.35 4.10
N GLN A 256 -13.51 2.87 5.31
CA GLN A 256 -14.52 3.05 6.36
C GLN A 256 -15.71 3.89 5.89
N GLN A 257 -15.47 4.99 5.17
CA GLN A 257 -16.56 5.82 4.65
C GLN A 257 -17.49 5.03 3.73
N ILE A 258 -16.93 4.26 2.78
CA ILE A 258 -17.70 3.42 1.87
C ILE A 258 -18.52 2.38 2.65
N LEU A 259 -17.89 1.71 3.62
CA LEU A 259 -18.55 0.69 4.44
C LEU A 259 -19.71 1.26 5.26
N ARG A 260 -19.50 2.41 5.91
CA ARG A 260 -20.53 3.11 6.68
C ARG A 260 -21.73 3.48 5.81
N ASP A 261 -21.47 4.08 4.65
CA ASP A 261 -22.52 4.53 3.71
C ASP A 261 -23.32 3.35 3.16
N SER A 262 -22.72 2.15 3.08
CA SER A 262 -23.38 0.91 2.68
C SER A 262 -24.09 0.19 3.83
N ALA A 263 -23.52 0.20 5.03
CA ALA A 263 -24.09 -0.46 6.19
C ALA A 263 -25.39 0.21 6.69
N CYS A 264 -25.57 1.51 6.41
CA CYS A 264 -26.73 2.30 6.79
C CYS A 264 -27.87 2.29 5.75
N ARG A 265 -27.69 1.60 4.63
CA ARG A 265 -28.72 1.37 3.60
C ARG A 265 -29.44 0.04 3.84
#